data_c1cb42a3f0d78380e4e7dc73883b0fdb
#
_entry.id   c1cb42a3f0d78380e4e7dc73883b0fdb
#
_cell.length_a   1.000
_cell.length_b   1.000
_cell.length_c   1.000
_cell.angle_alpha   90.00
_cell.angle_beta   90.00
_cell.angle_gamma   90.00
#
_symmetry.space_group_name_H-M   'P 1'
#
loop_
_entity.id
_entity.type
_entity.pdbx_description
1 polymer ?
#
loop_
_entity_poly.entity_id
_entity_poly.type
_entity_poly.pdbx_seq_one_letter_code
_entity_poly.pdbx_strand_id
1 'polypeptide(L)'
;MINIYNPVFVNISSFSIVDLIIISIFFLSVGSFCSSIIYRLAPNSPFPLFKIRSSCPSCSKKIDAINLIPLLGFVIQSGKCKFCNSNISKFYPFTEIFFLLIGILIITNYGIGLSAIVYTI
;
A
#
# COMPACT_ATOMS: atom_id res chain seq x y z
N MET A 1 -12.00 30.78 -23.01
CA MET A 1 -10.83 30.94 -22.12
C MET A 1 -10.97 29.96 -20.99
N ILE A 2 -10.19 28.90 -20.99
CA ILE A 2 -10.16 27.89 -19.92
C ILE A 2 -9.37 28.51 -18.78
N ASN A 3 -10.03 28.74 -17.66
CA ASN A 3 -9.42 29.34 -16.49
C ASN A 3 -8.55 28.29 -15.78
N ILE A 4 -7.25 28.29 -16.11
CA ILE A 4 -6.25 27.29 -15.67
C ILE A 4 -5.85 27.45 -14.18
N TYR A 5 -6.40 28.45 -13.47
CA TYR A 5 -5.95 28.85 -12.13
C TYR A 5 -7.01 28.72 -11.03
N ASN A 6 -7.90 27.72 -11.09
CA ASN A 6 -8.56 27.31 -9.87
C ASN A 6 -8.04 25.91 -9.50
N PRO A 7 -7.15 25.79 -8.51
CA PRO A 7 -6.98 24.52 -7.82
C PRO A 7 -8.33 24.26 -7.15
N VAL A 8 -9.14 23.45 -7.79
CA VAL A 8 -10.36 22.92 -7.17
C VAL A 8 -9.86 22.07 -6.02
N PHE A 9 -9.77 22.66 -4.84
CA PHE A 9 -9.69 21.91 -3.60
C PHE A 9 -10.96 21.06 -3.54
N VAL A 10 -10.89 19.89 -4.08
CA VAL A 10 -11.99 18.93 -3.99
C VAL A 10 -12.13 18.59 -2.53
N ASN A 11 -13.18 19.12 -1.95
CA ASN A 11 -13.48 18.91 -0.55
C ASN A 11 -13.63 17.39 -0.33
N ILE A 12 -12.85 16.83 0.60
CA ILE A 12 -12.90 15.40 0.95
C ILE A 12 -14.33 14.95 1.26
N SER A 13 -15.18 15.86 1.71
CA SER A 13 -16.61 15.61 1.95
C SER A 13 -17.42 15.27 0.69
N SER A 14 -16.90 15.50 -0.52
CA SER A 14 -17.56 15.12 -1.77
C SER A 14 -17.33 13.67 -2.17
N PHE A 15 -16.40 12.96 -1.50
CA PHE A 15 -16.15 11.54 -1.74
C PHE A 15 -17.07 10.67 -0.89
N SER A 16 -17.63 9.63 -1.52
CA SER A 16 -18.31 8.58 -0.77
C SER A 16 -17.32 7.85 0.15
N ILE A 17 -17.78 7.38 1.30
CA ILE A 17 -16.98 6.52 2.19
C ILE A 17 -16.43 5.31 1.41
N VAL A 18 -17.20 4.78 0.49
CA VAL A 18 -16.79 3.65 -0.36
C VAL A 18 -15.61 4.02 -1.24
N ASP A 19 -15.62 5.21 -1.86
CA ASP A 19 -14.50 5.69 -2.68
C ASP A 19 -13.22 5.81 -1.86
N LEU A 20 -13.32 6.37 -0.66
CA LEU A 20 -12.17 6.53 0.25
C LEU A 20 -11.60 5.17 0.67
N ILE A 21 -12.44 4.18 0.95
CA ILE A 21 -12.01 2.82 1.30
C ILE A 21 -11.28 2.17 0.12
N ILE A 22 -11.86 2.21 -1.07
CA ILE A 22 -11.28 1.59 -2.27
C ILE A 22 -9.91 2.20 -2.59
N ILE A 23 -9.83 3.53 -2.56
CA ILE A 23 -8.60 4.26 -2.83
C ILE A 23 -7.54 3.95 -1.77
N SER A 24 -7.91 3.91 -0.50
CA SER A 24 -7.00 3.56 0.59
C SER A 24 -6.42 2.15 0.42
N ILE A 25 -7.26 1.17 0.11
CA ILE A 25 -6.83 -0.21 -0.15
C ILE A 25 -5.90 -0.26 -1.35
N PHE A 26 -6.18 0.49 -2.41
CA PHE A 26 -5.34 0.54 -3.61
C PHE A 26 -3.93 1.06 -3.27
N PHE A 27 -3.82 2.22 -2.64
CA PHE A 27 -2.52 2.81 -2.30
C PHE A 27 -1.73 2.00 -1.28
N LEU A 28 -2.39 1.42 -0.28
CA LEU A 28 -1.78 0.47 0.65
C LEU A 28 -1.22 -0.76 -0.08
N SER A 29 -1.97 -1.30 -1.04
CA SER A 29 -1.52 -2.46 -1.84
C SER A 29 -0.33 -2.11 -2.71
N VAL A 30 -0.30 -0.93 -3.33
CA VAL A 30 0.85 -0.42 -4.09
C VAL A 30 2.07 -0.29 -3.18
N GLY A 31 1.93 0.28 -1.98
CA GLY A 31 3.00 0.41 -1.00
C GLY A 31 3.58 -0.93 -0.57
N SER A 32 2.72 -1.91 -0.30
CA SER A 32 3.13 -3.27 0.06
C SER A 32 3.85 -3.98 -1.09
N PHE A 33 3.38 -3.81 -2.31
CA PHE A 33 4.04 -4.35 -3.51
C PHE A 33 5.41 -3.72 -3.74
N CYS A 34 5.52 -2.39 -3.66
CA CYS A 34 6.78 -1.67 -3.81
C CYS A 34 7.80 -2.08 -2.75
N SER A 35 7.39 -2.20 -1.49
CA SER A 35 8.29 -2.65 -0.42
C SER A 35 8.82 -4.06 -0.66
N SER A 36 7.98 -4.95 -1.17
CA SER A 36 8.39 -6.31 -1.52
C SER A 36 9.42 -6.35 -2.65
N ILE A 37 9.25 -5.50 -3.68
CA ILE A 37 10.22 -5.38 -4.78
C ILE A 37 11.54 -4.81 -4.28
N ILE A 38 11.51 -3.72 -3.51
CA ILE A 38 12.71 -3.08 -2.96
C ILE A 38 13.51 -4.08 -2.12
N TYR A 39 12.83 -4.85 -1.28
CA TYR A 39 13.48 -5.88 -0.47
C TYR A 39 14.16 -6.95 -1.32
N ARG A 40 13.55 -7.38 -2.43
CA ARG A 40 14.09 -8.39 -3.34
C ARG A 40 15.24 -7.85 -4.20
N LEU A 41 15.24 -6.56 -4.50
CA LEU A 41 16.31 -5.89 -5.25
C LEU A 41 17.54 -5.62 -4.38
N ALA A 42 17.43 -5.70 -3.06
CA ALA A 42 18.56 -5.48 -2.16
C ALA A 42 19.70 -6.49 -2.44
N PRO A 43 20.98 -6.06 -2.45
CA PRO A 43 22.12 -6.90 -2.83
C PRO A 43 22.26 -8.20 -2.03
N ASN A 44 21.77 -8.20 -0.79
CA ASN A 44 21.84 -9.34 0.12
C ASN A 44 20.48 -10.05 0.31
N SER A 45 19.54 -9.85 -0.62
CA SER A 45 18.23 -10.48 -0.51
C SER A 45 18.33 -12.00 -0.67
N PRO A 46 17.79 -12.79 0.26
CA PRO A 46 17.76 -14.24 0.15
C PRO A 46 16.74 -14.73 -0.90
N PHE A 47 15.97 -13.83 -1.52
CA PHE A 47 14.88 -14.20 -2.41
C PHE A 47 15.08 -13.64 -3.82
N PRO A 48 14.88 -14.47 -4.86
CA PRO A 48 14.86 -14.00 -6.24
C PRO A 48 13.66 -13.08 -6.51
N LEU A 49 13.82 -12.16 -7.46
CA LEU A 49 12.77 -11.21 -7.87
C LEU A 49 11.44 -11.89 -8.22
N PHE A 50 11.51 -13.02 -8.90
CA PHE A 50 10.33 -13.75 -9.41
C PHE A 50 9.79 -14.82 -8.46
N LYS A 51 10.11 -14.76 -7.17
CA LYS A 51 9.53 -15.70 -6.22
C LYS A 51 8.02 -15.45 -6.08
N ILE A 52 7.23 -16.43 -6.46
CA ILE A 52 5.76 -16.33 -6.55
C ILE A 52 5.10 -16.11 -5.18
N ARG A 53 5.70 -16.61 -4.10
CA ARG A 53 5.11 -16.50 -2.75
C ARG A 53 6.07 -15.85 -1.75
N SER A 54 5.50 -15.01 -0.89
CA SER A 54 6.21 -14.43 0.24
C SER A 54 6.52 -15.50 1.29
N SER A 55 7.74 -15.50 1.80
CA SER A 55 8.19 -16.39 2.87
C SER A 55 9.08 -15.64 3.85
N CYS A 56 9.13 -16.13 5.07
CA CYS A 56 9.99 -15.57 6.10
C CYS A 56 11.48 -15.77 5.73
N PRO A 57 12.33 -14.74 5.80
CA PRO A 57 13.76 -14.87 5.50
C PRO A 57 14.50 -15.76 6.49
N SER A 58 14.04 -15.85 7.74
CA SER A 58 14.71 -16.59 8.81
C SER A 58 14.36 -18.08 8.82
N CYS A 59 13.09 -18.45 8.58
CA CYS A 59 12.65 -19.85 8.65
C CYS A 59 12.14 -20.41 7.33
N SER A 60 12.13 -19.62 6.26
CA SER A 60 11.69 -19.99 4.89
C SER A 60 10.23 -20.49 4.79
N LYS A 61 9.46 -20.48 5.87
CA LYS A 61 8.05 -20.85 5.84
C LYS A 61 7.23 -19.83 5.06
N LYS A 62 6.25 -20.31 4.32
CA LYS A 62 5.32 -19.48 3.54
C LYS A 62 4.47 -18.62 4.47
N ILE A 63 4.23 -17.38 4.08
CA ILE A 63 3.38 -16.46 4.81
C ILE A 63 1.95 -16.63 4.31
N ASP A 64 1.01 -16.77 5.24
CA ASP A 64 -0.42 -16.88 4.93
C ASP A 64 -0.94 -15.59 4.28
N ALA A 65 -1.93 -15.71 3.39
CA ALA A 65 -2.48 -14.56 2.66
C ALA A 65 -3.03 -13.47 3.59
N ILE A 66 -3.63 -13.84 4.71
CA ILE A 66 -4.15 -12.88 5.70
C ILE A 66 -3.04 -12.02 6.32
N ASN A 67 -1.85 -12.58 6.46
CA ASN A 67 -0.68 -11.88 7.00
C ASN A 67 0.02 -10.99 5.95
N LEU A 68 -0.44 -11.04 4.70
CA LEU A 68 0.02 -10.18 3.60
C LEU A 68 -0.88 -8.97 3.38
N ILE A 69 -2.01 -8.88 4.11
CA ILE A 69 -2.87 -7.70 4.03
C ILE A 69 -2.10 -6.49 4.57
N PRO A 70 -1.98 -5.40 3.78
CA PRO A 70 -1.20 -4.24 4.16
C PRO A 70 -1.60 -3.71 5.55
N LEU A 71 -0.63 -3.32 6.36
CA LEU A 71 -0.72 -2.90 7.76
C LEU A 71 -1.31 -3.96 8.69
N LEU A 72 -2.44 -4.58 8.33
CA LEU A 72 -3.12 -5.58 9.16
C LEU A 72 -2.24 -6.80 9.43
N GLY A 73 -1.55 -7.31 8.41
CA GLY A 73 -0.65 -8.43 8.56
C GLY A 73 0.47 -8.17 9.57
N PHE A 74 1.02 -6.95 9.57
CA PHE A 74 2.04 -6.54 10.55
C PHE A 74 1.48 -6.43 11.97
N VAL A 75 0.29 -5.83 12.12
CA VAL A 75 -0.37 -5.64 13.42
C VAL A 75 -0.80 -6.98 14.02
N ILE A 76 -1.45 -7.85 13.24
CA ILE A 76 -1.91 -9.17 13.69
C ILE A 76 -0.74 -10.02 14.19
N GLN A 77 0.41 -9.94 13.51
CA GLN A 77 1.62 -10.67 13.89
C GLN A 77 2.45 -9.95 14.95
N SER A 78 2.01 -8.77 15.43
CA SER A 78 2.76 -7.92 16.37
C SER A 78 4.21 -7.67 15.92
N GLY A 79 4.42 -7.53 14.61
CA GLY A 79 5.73 -7.31 14.00
C GLY A 79 6.69 -8.51 14.06
N LYS A 80 6.18 -9.73 14.30
CA LYS A 80 7.00 -10.95 14.42
C LYS A 80 6.47 -12.07 13.54
N CYS A 81 7.35 -12.92 13.06
CA CYS A 81 6.97 -14.11 12.32
C CYS A 81 6.20 -15.09 13.21
N LYS A 82 5.06 -15.59 12.74
CA LYS A 82 4.21 -16.56 13.45
C LYS A 82 4.94 -17.88 13.80
N PHE A 83 5.97 -18.25 13.04
CA PHE A 83 6.62 -19.56 13.18
C PHE A 83 7.94 -19.50 13.96
N CYS A 84 8.77 -18.49 13.72
CA CYS A 84 10.10 -18.43 14.32
C CYS A 84 10.30 -17.19 15.21
N ASN A 85 9.26 -16.35 15.39
CA ASN A 85 9.29 -15.11 16.20
C ASN A 85 10.36 -14.10 15.78
N SER A 86 11.00 -14.27 14.61
CA SER A 86 11.93 -13.27 14.08
C SER A 86 11.18 -11.95 13.79
N ASN A 87 11.85 -10.82 14.03
CA ASN A 87 11.26 -9.51 13.80
C ASN A 87 11.02 -9.27 12.30
N ILE A 88 9.82 -8.79 11.98
CA ILE A 88 9.48 -8.29 10.65
C ILE A 88 10.00 -6.86 10.53
N SER A 89 10.65 -6.54 9.42
CA SER A 89 11.16 -5.19 9.18
C SER A 89 10.04 -4.15 9.23
N LYS A 90 10.24 -3.10 10.01
CA LYS A 90 9.33 -1.95 10.08
C LYS A 90 9.28 -1.15 8.77
N PHE A 91 10.17 -1.44 7.83
CA PHE A 91 10.17 -0.84 6.51
C PHE A 91 8.87 -1.11 5.75
N TYR A 92 8.28 -2.31 5.89
CA TYR A 92 7.02 -2.67 5.24
C TYR A 92 5.86 -1.74 5.64
N PRO A 93 5.46 -1.66 6.91
CA PRO A 93 4.35 -0.78 7.29
C PRO A 93 4.66 0.70 7.05
N PHE A 94 5.92 1.11 7.13
CA PHE A 94 6.32 2.49 6.83
C PHE A 94 6.06 2.85 5.36
N THR A 95 6.46 2.01 4.42
CA THR A 95 6.21 2.25 2.99
C THR A 95 4.73 2.23 2.66
N GLU A 96 3.95 1.35 3.27
CA GLU A 96 2.50 1.28 3.08
C GLU A 96 1.81 2.58 3.52
N ILE A 97 2.14 3.10 4.72
CA ILE A 97 1.63 4.38 5.22
C ILE A 97 2.08 5.52 4.31
N PHE A 98 3.32 5.53 3.86
CA PHE A 98 3.85 6.57 2.97
C PHE A 98 3.08 6.66 1.66
N PHE A 99 2.81 5.52 1.01
CA PHE A 99 2.01 5.48 -0.21
C PHE A 99 0.56 5.88 0.04
N LEU A 100 -0.03 5.51 1.18
CA LEU A 100 -1.36 5.96 1.57
C LEU A 100 -1.43 7.49 1.69
N LEU A 101 -0.46 8.10 2.36
CA LEU A 101 -0.38 9.56 2.50
C LEU A 101 -0.23 10.26 1.14
N ILE A 102 0.62 9.73 0.25
CA ILE A 102 0.75 10.25 -1.11
C ILE A 102 -0.59 10.13 -1.85
N GLY A 103 -1.27 9.01 -1.73
CA GLY A 103 -2.60 8.80 -2.33
C GLY A 103 -3.61 9.83 -1.86
N ILE A 104 -3.68 10.08 -0.56
CA ILE A 104 -4.56 11.11 0.02
C ILE A 104 -4.20 12.49 -0.52
N LEU A 105 -2.92 12.85 -0.58
CA LEU A 105 -2.47 14.13 -1.12
C LEU A 105 -2.85 14.30 -2.61
N ILE A 106 -2.71 13.26 -3.41
CA ILE A 106 -3.09 13.29 -4.83
C ILE A 106 -4.59 13.54 -4.97
N ILE A 107 -5.41 12.83 -4.21
CA ILE A 107 -6.87 12.95 -4.27
C ILE A 107 -7.32 14.34 -3.84
N THR A 108 -6.76 14.87 -2.75
CA THR A 108 -7.12 16.20 -2.25
C THR A 108 -6.72 17.33 -3.17
N ASN A 109 -5.62 17.19 -3.93
CA ASN A 109 -5.16 18.23 -4.84
C ASN A 109 -5.75 18.13 -6.25
N TYR A 110 -5.98 16.91 -6.77
CA TYR A 110 -6.40 16.72 -8.16
C TYR A 110 -7.85 16.26 -8.31
N GLY A 111 -8.53 15.95 -7.21
CA GLY A 111 -9.94 15.57 -7.25
C GLY A 111 -10.28 14.32 -8.05
N ILE A 112 -9.31 13.42 -8.21
CA ILE A 112 -9.50 12.17 -8.95
C ILE A 112 -10.29 11.20 -8.07
N GLY A 113 -11.61 11.31 -8.10
CA GLY A 113 -12.49 10.28 -7.57
C GLY A 113 -12.84 9.25 -8.64
N LEU A 114 -13.08 8.02 -8.24
CA LEU A 114 -13.61 6.97 -9.14
C LEU A 114 -14.89 7.44 -9.86
N SER A 115 -15.69 8.27 -9.23
CA SER A 115 -16.85 8.92 -9.82
C SER A 115 -16.49 9.78 -11.03
N ALA A 116 -15.38 10.50 -11.02
CA ALA A 116 -14.96 11.32 -12.16
C ALA A 116 -14.60 10.44 -13.38
N ILE A 117 -14.06 9.25 -13.16
CA ILE A 117 -13.74 8.30 -14.24
C ILE A 117 -15.01 7.72 -14.86
N VAL A 118 -16.03 7.43 -14.04
CA VAL A 118 -17.31 6.87 -14.50
C VAL A 118 -18.14 7.90 -15.28
N TYR A 119 -18.03 9.19 -14.95
CA TYR A 119 -18.75 10.25 -15.67
C TYR A 119 -18.06 10.73 -16.95
N THR A 120 -16.81 10.29 -17.22
CA THR A 120 -16.06 10.67 -18.43
C THR A 120 -16.12 9.58 -19.52
N ILE A 121 -16.74 8.43 -19.27
CA ILE A 121 -17.02 7.37 -20.25
C ILE A 121 -18.48 7.47 -20.70
#